data_9e962bffa95d42cc814a2656d4f4486d
#
_entry.id   9e962bffa95d42cc814a2656d4f4486d
#
_cell.length_a   1.000
_cell.length_b   1.000
_cell.length_c   1.000
_cell.angle_alpha   90.00
_cell.angle_beta   90.00
_cell.angle_gamma   90.00
#
_symmetry.space_group_name_H-M   'P 1'
#
loop_
_entity.id
_entity.type
_entity.pdbx_description
1 polymer ?
#
loop_
_entity_poly.entity_id
_entity_poly.type
_entity_poly.pdbx_seq_one_letter_code
_entity_poly.pdbx_strand_id
1 'polypeptide(L)'
;MRQLRQTADRLAGPAVVITFDPHPAALLRPNAPLPRLTTLERRAELLARLGVDFVVVCEVTQPFLNLTAQQFFQTTVQEALQARAVVEGPNFFFGRNREGDIERLREMCAATAIELHVVQPETRSPTTLAVASASPRAAAPPMISSSRIRTLLANGDVSTANSLLTAPYQLTGVVGRGEQRGRGLGFPTANLRHTATMIPGHGVYATRVNVNGQTYPAATHLGPNPTFGGDVDKVEVHILNFNGDLYGRSLSVDFVAHVRDIASFKSIHELKQQLQRDVALVKTLVANAAPQ
;
A
#
# COMPACT_ATOMS: atom_id res chain seq x y z
N MET A 1 -14.30 1.75 8.40
CA MET A 1 -13.88 1.06 9.65
C MET A 1 -14.60 1.63 10.88
N ARG A 2 -14.63 2.95 11.16
CA ARG A 2 -15.36 3.49 12.34
C ARG A 2 -16.82 3.00 12.42
N GLN A 3 -17.58 3.10 11.34
CA GLN A 3 -18.99 2.64 11.33
C GLN A 3 -19.10 1.12 11.54
N LEU A 4 -18.19 0.33 10.96
CA LEU A 4 -18.13 -1.13 11.19
C LEU A 4 -17.95 -1.41 12.70
N ARG A 5 -16.97 -0.78 13.36
CA ARG A 5 -16.71 -0.97 14.79
C ARG A 5 -17.93 -0.57 15.63
N GLN A 6 -18.48 0.62 15.38
CA GLN A 6 -19.68 1.10 16.10
C GLN A 6 -20.88 0.16 15.94
N THR A 7 -21.09 -0.38 14.74
CA THR A 7 -22.17 -1.34 14.48
C THR A 7 -21.93 -2.65 15.21
N ALA A 8 -20.70 -3.16 15.19
CA ALA A 8 -20.32 -4.37 15.89
C ALA A 8 -20.47 -4.24 17.41
N ASP A 9 -20.06 -3.10 17.99
CA ASP A 9 -20.23 -2.81 19.42
C ASP A 9 -21.72 -2.77 19.80
N ARG A 10 -22.55 -2.08 19.02
CA ARG A 10 -24.00 -2.00 19.25
C ARG A 10 -24.68 -3.36 19.19
N LEU A 11 -24.25 -4.22 18.28
CA LEU A 11 -24.78 -5.57 18.11
C LEU A 11 -24.13 -6.60 19.03
N ALA A 12 -23.18 -6.18 19.89
CA ALA A 12 -22.37 -7.07 20.74
C ALA A 12 -21.76 -8.26 19.96
N GLY A 13 -21.18 -7.96 18.79
CA GLY A 13 -20.56 -8.94 17.89
C GLY A 13 -19.18 -8.50 17.39
N PRO A 14 -18.44 -9.38 16.75
CA PRO A 14 -17.13 -9.06 16.20
C PRO A 14 -17.24 -8.17 14.95
N ALA A 15 -16.27 -7.26 14.78
CA ALA A 15 -16.05 -6.55 13.53
C ALA A 15 -15.21 -7.42 12.59
N VAL A 16 -15.82 -7.89 11.50
CA VAL A 16 -15.20 -8.79 10.53
C VAL A 16 -15.01 -8.07 9.20
N VAL A 17 -13.82 -8.17 8.59
CA VAL A 17 -13.55 -7.67 7.24
C VAL A 17 -13.26 -8.84 6.32
N ILE A 18 -13.99 -8.91 5.19
CA ILE A 18 -13.69 -9.84 4.11
C ILE A 18 -12.65 -9.21 3.19
N THR A 19 -11.64 -9.96 2.82
CA THR A 19 -10.68 -9.58 1.79
C THR A 19 -10.47 -10.73 0.82
N PHE A 20 -10.02 -10.41 -0.40
CA PHE A 20 -9.87 -11.37 -1.49
C PHE A 20 -8.39 -11.56 -1.83
N ASP A 21 -7.95 -12.82 -1.94
CA ASP A 21 -6.60 -13.16 -2.40
C ASP A 21 -6.63 -14.43 -3.28
N PRO A 22 -6.11 -14.38 -4.53
CA PRO A 22 -5.66 -13.18 -5.23
C PRO A 22 -6.79 -12.18 -5.46
N HIS A 23 -6.44 -10.92 -5.78
CA HIS A 23 -7.46 -9.92 -6.12
C HIS A 23 -8.25 -10.40 -7.36
N PRO A 24 -9.61 -10.31 -7.40
CA PRO A 24 -10.42 -10.80 -8.51
C PRO A 24 -9.93 -10.36 -9.89
N ALA A 25 -9.44 -9.12 -10.02
CA ALA A 25 -8.88 -8.61 -11.26
C ALA A 25 -7.64 -9.38 -11.76
N ALA A 26 -6.90 -10.07 -10.89
CA ALA A 26 -5.75 -10.87 -11.31
C ALA A 26 -6.15 -12.09 -12.14
N LEU A 27 -7.32 -12.68 -11.84
CA LEU A 27 -7.89 -13.79 -12.61
C LEU A 27 -8.70 -13.30 -13.81
N LEU A 28 -9.43 -12.19 -13.65
CA LEU A 28 -10.28 -11.63 -14.73
C LEU A 28 -9.46 -10.92 -15.81
N ARG A 29 -8.26 -10.43 -15.49
CA ARG A 29 -7.35 -9.70 -16.40
C ARG A 29 -5.92 -10.17 -16.23
N PRO A 30 -5.59 -11.43 -16.58
CA PRO A 30 -4.25 -11.99 -16.34
C PRO A 30 -3.13 -11.23 -17.06
N ASN A 31 -3.43 -10.59 -18.20
CA ASN A 31 -2.47 -9.81 -18.97
C ASN A 31 -2.27 -8.36 -18.47
N ALA A 32 -3.05 -7.92 -17.49
CA ALA A 32 -2.95 -6.58 -16.89
C ALA A 32 -3.14 -6.68 -15.36
N PRO A 33 -2.24 -7.38 -14.66
CA PRO A 33 -2.36 -7.58 -13.22
C PRO A 33 -2.27 -6.23 -12.51
N LEU A 34 -3.18 -6.00 -11.56
CA LEU A 34 -3.11 -4.83 -10.68
C LEU A 34 -2.07 -5.08 -9.59
N PRO A 35 -1.01 -4.25 -9.50
CA PRO A 35 -0.03 -4.42 -8.44
C PRO A 35 -0.67 -4.21 -7.06
N ARG A 36 -0.28 -5.05 -6.08
CA ARG A 36 -0.77 -4.98 -4.70
C ARG A 36 -0.27 -3.71 -4.02
N LEU A 37 -1.14 -3.05 -3.25
CA LEU A 37 -0.75 -1.91 -2.41
C LEU A 37 -0.30 -2.35 -1.01
N THR A 38 -0.76 -3.52 -0.55
CA THR A 38 -0.42 -4.09 0.76
C THR A 38 -0.30 -5.61 0.65
N THR A 39 0.56 -6.22 1.47
CA THR A 39 0.49 -7.66 1.74
C THR A 39 -0.75 -7.98 2.58
N LEU A 40 -1.10 -9.26 2.71
CA LEU A 40 -2.21 -9.69 3.59
C LEU A 40 -1.90 -9.38 5.05
N GLU A 41 -0.67 -9.65 5.48
CA GLU A 41 -0.20 -9.42 6.85
C GLU A 41 -0.27 -7.93 7.19
N ARG A 42 0.25 -7.06 6.31
CA ARG A 42 0.18 -5.61 6.52
C ARG A 42 -1.26 -5.09 6.55
N ARG A 43 -2.12 -5.64 5.70
CA ARG A 43 -3.56 -5.29 5.69
C ARG A 43 -4.23 -5.67 6.99
N ALA A 44 -3.98 -6.89 7.48
CA ALA A 44 -4.54 -7.37 8.74
C ALA A 44 -4.05 -6.51 9.92
N GLU A 45 -2.75 -6.18 9.97
CA GLU A 45 -2.18 -5.28 10.98
C GLU A 45 -2.87 -3.90 11.00
N LEU A 46 -3.02 -3.28 9.82
CA LEU A 46 -3.66 -1.96 9.69
C LEU A 46 -5.15 -2.01 10.07
N LEU A 47 -5.86 -3.08 9.73
CA LEU A 47 -7.26 -3.27 10.10
C LEU A 47 -7.42 -3.51 11.61
N ALA A 48 -6.53 -4.29 12.22
CA ALA A 48 -6.52 -4.50 13.67
C ALA A 48 -6.35 -3.19 14.45
N ARG A 49 -5.45 -2.29 14.00
CA ARG A 49 -5.30 -0.93 14.58
C ARG A 49 -6.57 -0.09 14.47
N LEU A 50 -7.48 -0.41 13.56
CA LEU A 50 -8.78 0.25 13.40
C LEU A 50 -9.92 -0.45 14.13
N GLY A 51 -9.61 -1.44 14.98
CA GLY A 51 -10.58 -2.17 15.79
C GLY A 51 -11.32 -3.28 15.05
N VAL A 52 -10.73 -3.84 13.98
CA VAL A 52 -11.24 -5.05 13.32
C VAL A 52 -10.77 -6.26 14.10
N ASP A 53 -11.69 -7.14 14.46
CA ASP A 53 -11.41 -8.34 15.26
C ASP A 53 -10.94 -9.51 14.38
N PHE A 54 -11.51 -9.65 13.18
CA PHE A 54 -11.17 -10.72 12.24
C PHE A 54 -11.05 -10.23 10.80
N VAL A 55 -10.06 -10.75 10.09
CA VAL A 55 -9.92 -10.60 8.64
C VAL A 55 -10.08 -11.95 7.99
N VAL A 56 -11.17 -12.13 7.25
CA VAL A 56 -11.46 -13.36 6.50
C VAL A 56 -10.92 -13.22 5.10
N VAL A 57 -9.98 -14.08 4.72
CA VAL A 57 -9.40 -14.11 3.38
C VAL A 57 -10.21 -15.10 2.53
N CYS A 58 -10.96 -14.57 1.56
CA CYS A 58 -11.62 -15.40 0.57
C CYS A 58 -10.64 -15.72 -0.56
N GLU A 59 -10.36 -17.00 -0.74
CA GLU A 59 -9.60 -17.46 -1.90
C GLU A 59 -10.42 -17.27 -3.16
N VAL A 60 -9.90 -16.47 -4.10
CA VAL A 60 -10.59 -16.20 -5.37
C VAL A 60 -10.19 -17.27 -6.37
N THR A 61 -11.12 -18.16 -6.67
CA THR A 61 -11.01 -19.23 -7.67
C THR A 61 -12.01 -18.98 -8.80
N GLN A 62 -11.89 -19.72 -9.90
CA GLN A 62 -12.89 -19.62 -10.98
C GLN A 62 -14.31 -20.01 -10.52
N PRO A 63 -14.54 -21.06 -9.72
CA PRO A 63 -15.85 -21.31 -9.11
C PRO A 63 -16.37 -20.15 -8.27
N PHE A 64 -15.52 -19.52 -7.46
CA PHE A 64 -15.91 -18.34 -6.67
C PHE A 64 -16.36 -17.17 -7.55
N LEU A 65 -15.65 -16.89 -8.64
CA LEU A 65 -16.00 -15.81 -9.60
C LEU A 65 -17.31 -16.09 -10.35
N ASN A 66 -17.73 -17.36 -10.44
CA ASN A 66 -18.97 -17.76 -11.09
C ASN A 66 -20.21 -17.75 -10.17
N LEU A 67 -20.02 -17.50 -8.87
CA LEU A 67 -21.14 -17.38 -7.93
C LEU A 67 -22.06 -16.23 -8.36
N THR A 68 -23.37 -16.48 -8.41
CA THR A 68 -24.34 -15.41 -8.57
C THR A 68 -24.35 -14.51 -7.34
N ALA A 69 -24.89 -13.30 -7.45
CA ALA A 69 -25.05 -12.40 -6.31
C ALA A 69 -25.83 -13.07 -5.17
N GLN A 70 -26.88 -13.83 -5.50
CA GLN A 70 -27.67 -14.59 -4.53
C GLN A 70 -26.85 -15.67 -3.83
N GLN A 71 -26.07 -16.46 -4.60
CA GLN A 71 -25.21 -17.51 -4.04
C GLN A 71 -24.13 -16.94 -3.15
N PHE A 72 -23.43 -15.86 -3.58
CA PHE A 72 -22.42 -15.19 -2.75
C PHE A 72 -23.03 -14.69 -1.44
N PHE A 73 -24.18 -14.04 -1.49
CA PHE A 73 -24.84 -13.51 -0.29
C PHE A 73 -25.22 -14.65 0.66
N GLN A 74 -25.86 -15.70 0.15
CA GLN A 74 -26.27 -16.85 0.95
C GLN A 74 -25.06 -17.57 1.57
N THR A 75 -24.11 -18.02 0.76
CA THR A 75 -23.01 -18.87 1.25
C THR A 75 -22.01 -18.08 2.10
N THR A 76 -21.70 -16.82 1.72
CA THR A 76 -20.67 -16.04 2.40
C THR A 76 -21.25 -15.20 3.55
N VAL A 77 -22.32 -14.43 3.28
CA VAL A 77 -22.83 -13.46 4.27
C VAL A 77 -23.70 -14.16 5.32
N GLN A 78 -24.61 -15.02 4.88
CA GLN A 78 -25.56 -15.67 5.78
C GLN A 78 -24.97 -16.92 6.46
N GLU A 79 -24.49 -17.90 5.67
CA GLU A 79 -24.11 -19.21 6.19
C GLU A 79 -22.72 -19.18 6.85
N ALA A 80 -21.69 -18.70 6.14
CA ALA A 80 -20.33 -18.74 6.65
C ALA A 80 -20.08 -17.68 7.74
N LEU A 81 -20.53 -16.45 7.55
CA LEU A 81 -20.29 -15.34 8.49
C LEU A 81 -21.42 -15.15 9.49
N GLN A 82 -22.62 -15.66 9.22
CA GLN A 82 -23.82 -15.42 10.05
C GLN A 82 -23.97 -13.92 10.41
N ALA A 83 -23.78 -13.07 9.38
CA ALA A 83 -23.69 -11.64 9.57
C ALA A 83 -25.06 -11.09 10.05
N ARG A 84 -25.01 -10.22 11.05
CA ARG A 84 -26.16 -9.48 11.56
C ARG A 84 -26.25 -8.08 10.93
N ALA A 85 -25.15 -7.57 10.43
CA ALA A 85 -25.08 -6.32 9.69
C ALA A 85 -23.99 -6.38 8.62
N VAL A 86 -24.19 -5.66 7.52
CA VAL A 86 -23.22 -5.44 6.44
C VAL A 86 -22.92 -3.94 6.35
N VAL A 87 -21.64 -3.59 6.23
CA VAL A 87 -21.17 -2.20 6.10
C VAL A 87 -20.37 -2.08 4.81
N GLU A 88 -20.91 -1.38 3.81
CA GLU A 88 -20.33 -1.28 2.47
C GLU A 88 -20.37 0.15 1.92
N GLY A 89 -19.57 0.40 0.89
CA GLY A 89 -19.61 1.64 0.14
C GLY A 89 -20.67 1.64 -0.95
N PRO A 90 -21.06 2.83 -1.49
CA PRO A 90 -22.09 2.93 -2.53
C PRO A 90 -21.69 2.30 -3.87
N ASN A 91 -20.38 2.07 -4.10
CA ASN A 91 -19.84 1.48 -5.32
C ASN A 91 -19.48 0.00 -5.14
N PHE A 92 -20.10 -0.69 -4.17
CA PHE A 92 -19.90 -2.11 -3.97
C PHE A 92 -20.59 -2.92 -5.06
N PHE A 93 -19.86 -3.88 -5.63
CA PHE A 93 -20.37 -4.83 -6.60
C PHE A 93 -19.92 -6.23 -6.25
N PHE A 94 -20.78 -7.23 -6.44
CA PHE A 94 -20.51 -8.62 -6.11
C PHE A 94 -21.24 -9.59 -7.07
N GLY A 95 -20.92 -10.87 -6.96
CA GLY A 95 -21.44 -11.90 -7.87
C GLY A 95 -20.80 -11.85 -9.26
N ARG A 96 -21.08 -12.90 -10.05
CA ARG A 96 -20.53 -13.03 -11.41
C ARG A 96 -20.93 -11.82 -12.27
N ASN A 97 -20.00 -11.37 -13.10
CA ASN A 97 -20.20 -10.21 -13.96
C ASN A 97 -20.65 -8.93 -13.23
N ARG A 98 -20.45 -8.85 -11.89
CA ARG A 98 -20.87 -7.71 -11.07
C ARG A 98 -22.39 -7.49 -11.10
N GLU A 99 -23.18 -8.57 -11.17
CA GLU A 99 -24.65 -8.51 -11.28
C GLU A 99 -25.31 -7.99 -9.98
N GLY A 100 -24.63 -8.09 -8.83
CA GLY A 100 -25.05 -7.53 -7.55
C GLY A 100 -24.45 -6.14 -7.36
N ASP A 101 -25.26 -5.19 -6.99
CA ASP A 101 -24.91 -3.83 -6.57
C ASP A 101 -25.46 -3.51 -5.16
N ILE A 102 -25.35 -2.26 -4.74
CA ILE A 102 -25.80 -1.84 -3.40
C ILE A 102 -27.31 -1.93 -3.23
N GLU A 103 -28.09 -1.72 -4.29
CA GLU A 103 -29.56 -1.84 -4.23
C GLU A 103 -29.97 -3.30 -4.12
N ARG A 104 -29.35 -4.17 -4.90
CA ARG A 104 -29.58 -5.61 -4.79
C ARG A 104 -29.18 -6.15 -3.41
N LEU A 105 -28.06 -5.65 -2.86
CA LEU A 105 -27.64 -5.98 -1.49
C LEU A 105 -28.69 -5.52 -0.46
N ARG A 106 -29.29 -4.34 -0.64
CA ARG A 106 -30.34 -3.79 0.22
C ARG A 106 -31.58 -4.69 0.24
N GLU A 107 -32.03 -5.13 -0.93
CA GLU A 107 -33.15 -6.06 -1.04
C GLU A 107 -32.89 -7.38 -0.29
N MET A 108 -31.71 -7.97 -0.50
CA MET A 108 -31.32 -9.23 0.13
C MET A 108 -31.20 -9.09 1.65
N CYS A 109 -30.62 -8.01 2.14
CA CYS A 109 -30.50 -7.72 3.56
C CYS A 109 -31.89 -7.53 4.20
N ALA A 110 -32.79 -6.77 3.55
CA ALA A 110 -34.16 -6.58 4.04
C ALA A 110 -34.96 -7.90 4.14
N ALA A 111 -34.77 -8.79 3.15
CA ALA A 111 -35.45 -10.10 3.14
C ALA A 111 -34.96 -11.05 4.25
N THR A 112 -33.80 -10.79 4.86
CA THR A 112 -33.13 -11.68 5.82
C THR A 112 -32.92 -11.07 7.20
N ALA A 113 -33.52 -9.89 7.46
CA ALA A 113 -33.36 -9.13 8.70
C ALA A 113 -31.88 -8.77 9.04
N ILE A 114 -31.01 -8.69 8.02
CA ILE A 114 -29.64 -8.23 8.15
C ILE A 114 -29.62 -6.72 7.94
N GLU A 115 -28.98 -5.96 8.84
CA GLU A 115 -28.84 -4.52 8.69
C GLU A 115 -27.86 -4.17 7.56
N LEU A 116 -28.19 -3.18 6.72
CA LEU A 116 -27.26 -2.63 5.73
C LEU A 116 -26.91 -1.18 6.06
N HIS A 117 -25.61 -0.91 6.21
CA HIS A 117 -25.08 0.43 6.39
C HIS A 117 -24.24 0.82 5.16
N VAL A 118 -24.71 1.82 4.42
CA VAL A 118 -23.97 2.36 3.25
C VAL A 118 -23.15 3.56 3.68
N VAL A 119 -21.82 3.41 3.66
CA VAL A 119 -20.86 4.44 4.08
C VAL A 119 -20.56 5.37 2.91
N GLN A 120 -20.72 6.67 3.13
CA GLN A 120 -20.34 7.65 2.13
C GLN A 120 -18.81 7.69 1.91
N PRO A 121 -18.34 7.84 0.66
CA PRO A 121 -16.93 7.95 0.35
C PRO A 121 -16.29 9.15 1.05
N GLU A 122 -15.11 8.95 1.65
CA GLU A 122 -14.32 10.07 2.15
C GLU A 122 -13.64 10.81 1.01
N THR A 123 -13.77 12.13 1.00
CA THR A 123 -13.07 13.04 0.12
C THR A 123 -12.04 13.82 0.93
N ARG A 124 -10.76 13.73 0.60
CA ARG A 124 -9.72 14.60 1.18
C ARG A 124 -9.10 15.44 0.09
N SER A 125 -9.15 16.76 0.29
CA SER A 125 -8.22 17.65 -0.41
C SER A 125 -6.81 17.36 0.10
N PRO A 126 -5.79 17.26 -0.76
CA PRO A 126 -4.41 17.20 -0.29
C PRO A 126 -4.17 18.46 0.57
N THR A 127 -3.66 18.28 1.78
CA THR A 127 -3.21 19.40 2.61
C THR A 127 -2.04 20.03 1.88
N THR A 128 -2.30 21.13 1.21
CA THR A 128 -1.33 21.84 0.39
C THR A 128 -0.36 22.60 1.31
N LEU A 129 0.82 22.03 1.54
CA LEU A 129 2.03 22.80 1.68
C LEU A 129 2.59 23.00 0.26
N ALA A 130 1.92 23.75 -0.59
CA ALA A 130 2.40 24.05 -1.94
C ALA A 130 1.83 25.38 -2.43
N VAL A 131 2.74 26.27 -2.63
CA VAL A 131 2.83 27.39 -3.58
C VAL A 131 1.63 27.57 -4.51
N ALA A 132 1.01 28.74 -4.40
CA ALA A 132 -0.07 29.23 -5.19
C ALA A 132 0.29 29.34 -6.69
N SER A 133 -0.33 28.51 -7.50
CA SER A 133 -0.67 28.83 -8.89
C SER A 133 -1.99 28.15 -9.22
N ALA A 134 -3.09 28.76 -8.81
CA ALA A 134 -4.43 28.22 -8.95
C ALA A 134 -5.17 28.92 -10.06
N SER A 135 -5.58 28.18 -11.08
CA SER A 135 -6.76 28.52 -11.86
C SER A 135 -8.03 28.13 -11.07
N PRO A 136 -9.04 29.00 -11.00
CA PRO A 136 -10.22 28.78 -10.14
C PRO A 136 -11.28 27.97 -10.89
N ARG A 137 -11.14 26.67 -10.93
CA ARG A 137 -12.25 25.78 -11.26
C ARG A 137 -12.25 24.69 -10.20
N ALA A 138 -12.96 24.96 -9.10
CA ALA A 138 -13.12 24.05 -7.98
C ALA A 138 -13.86 22.78 -8.43
N ALA A 139 -13.07 21.83 -8.96
CA ALA A 139 -13.54 20.46 -9.06
C ALA A 139 -13.66 19.90 -7.63
N ALA A 140 -14.73 19.18 -7.34
CA ALA A 140 -14.91 18.49 -6.06
C ALA A 140 -13.63 17.69 -5.71
N PRO A 141 -13.21 17.68 -4.43
CA PRO A 141 -11.99 16.97 -4.04
C PRO A 141 -12.08 15.52 -4.50
N PRO A 142 -11.05 15.00 -5.19
CA PRO A 142 -11.12 13.69 -5.79
C PRO A 142 -11.20 12.62 -4.70
N MET A 143 -12.11 11.67 -4.90
CA MET A 143 -12.34 10.53 -4.01
C MET A 143 -11.04 9.73 -3.76
N ILE A 144 -10.83 9.29 -2.51
CA ILE A 144 -9.75 8.36 -2.18
C ILE A 144 -10.05 7.00 -2.80
N SER A 145 -9.16 6.51 -3.65
CA SER A 145 -9.29 5.20 -4.29
C SER A 145 -7.94 4.51 -4.48
N SER A 146 -7.95 3.18 -4.52
CA SER A 146 -6.73 2.40 -4.78
C SER A 146 -6.10 2.72 -6.14
N SER A 147 -6.91 3.07 -7.16
CA SER A 147 -6.40 3.49 -8.47
C SER A 147 -5.62 4.78 -8.37
N ARG A 148 -6.14 5.78 -7.65
CA ARG A 148 -5.45 7.05 -7.42
C ARG A 148 -4.13 6.86 -6.67
N ILE A 149 -4.13 6.02 -5.64
CA ILE A 149 -2.90 5.71 -4.88
C ILE A 149 -1.86 5.05 -5.79
N ARG A 150 -2.25 4.09 -6.65
CA ARG A 150 -1.33 3.49 -7.61
C ARG A 150 -0.74 4.51 -8.59
N THR A 151 -1.55 5.43 -9.09
CA THR A 151 -1.06 6.50 -9.97
C THR A 151 -0.05 7.40 -9.28
N LEU A 152 -0.31 7.81 -8.05
CA LEU A 152 0.63 8.62 -7.25
C LEU A 152 1.95 7.87 -7.01
N LEU A 153 1.87 6.62 -6.60
CA LEU A 153 3.07 5.78 -6.40
C LEU A 153 3.85 5.57 -7.70
N ALA A 154 3.17 5.31 -8.83
CA ALA A 154 3.82 5.16 -10.14
C ALA A 154 4.59 6.42 -10.56
N ASN A 155 4.10 7.59 -10.18
CA ASN A 155 4.73 8.88 -10.43
C ASN A 155 5.77 9.27 -9.35
N GLY A 156 6.04 8.41 -8.37
CA GLY A 156 6.98 8.68 -7.28
C GLY A 156 6.45 9.64 -6.19
N ASP A 157 5.20 10.11 -6.30
CA ASP A 157 4.59 11.00 -5.32
C ASP A 157 4.10 10.24 -4.09
N VAL A 158 5.05 9.70 -3.35
CA VAL A 158 4.78 8.93 -2.12
C VAL A 158 4.22 9.82 -1.01
N SER A 159 4.55 11.10 -1.00
CA SER A 159 4.08 12.06 0.02
C SER A 159 2.58 12.28 -0.09
N THR A 160 2.08 12.56 -1.30
CA THR A 160 0.63 12.69 -1.54
C THR A 160 -0.07 11.35 -1.33
N ALA A 161 0.51 10.22 -1.78
CA ALA A 161 -0.05 8.90 -1.52
C ALA A 161 -0.22 8.64 -0.01
N ASN A 162 0.78 8.95 0.80
CA ASN A 162 0.76 8.80 2.25
C ASN A 162 -0.32 9.68 2.92
N SER A 163 -0.57 10.88 2.41
CA SER A 163 -1.64 11.74 2.93
C SER A 163 -3.04 11.14 2.76
N LEU A 164 -3.21 10.19 1.84
CA LEU A 164 -4.46 9.47 1.56
C LEU A 164 -4.52 8.10 2.25
N LEU A 165 -3.41 7.64 2.82
CA LEU A 165 -3.30 6.36 3.51
C LEU A 165 -3.40 6.56 5.03
N THR A 166 -3.70 5.48 5.74
CA THR A 166 -3.72 5.46 7.23
C THR A 166 -2.36 5.17 7.83
N ALA A 167 -1.40 4.76 7.02
CA ALA A 167 0.00 4.51 7.37
C ALA A 167 0.87 4.75 6.12
N PRO A 168 2.20 4.97 6.23
CA PRO A 168 3.08 5.12 5.09
C PRO A 168 2.99 3.93 4.16
N TYR A 169 3.14 4.22 2.86
CA TYR A 169 3.27 3.17 1.88
C TYR A 169 4.48 2.29 2.20
N GLN A 170 4.27 0.98 2.19
CA GLN A 170 5.29 -0.01 2.55
C GLN A 170 5.60 -0.93 1.39
N LEU A 171 6.88 -1.06 1.06
CA LEU A 171 7.42 -2.06 0.15
C LEU A 171 8.07 -3.17 0.97
N THR A 172 7.70 -4.41 0.69
CA THR A 172 8.28 -5.58 1.36
C THR A 172 8.94 -6.49 0.34
N GLY A 173 10.14 -6.97 0.63
CA GLY A 173 10.87 -7.90 -0.21
C GLY A 173 11.91 -8.70 0.59
N VAL A 174 12.57 -9.64 -0.06
CA VAL A 174 13.64 -10.45 0.53
C VAL A 174 15.00 -9.86 0.17
N VAL A 175 15.89 -9.70 1.14
CA VAL A 175 17.24 -9.19 0.92
C VAL A 175 18.07 -10.24 0.17
N GLY A 176 18.43 -9.94 -1.07
CA GLY A 176 19.28 -10.77 -1.92
C GLY A 176 20.71 -10.23 -2.04
N ARG A 177 21.58 -11.04 -2.63
CA ARG A 177 22.94 -10.60 -2.97
C ARG A 177 22.88 -9.62 -4.14
N GLY A 178 23.53 -8.47 -4.00
CA GLY A 178 23.76 -7.46 -5.02
C GLY A 178 25.22 -7.43 -5.45
N GLU A 179 25.60 -6.43 -6.23
CA GLU A 179 26.95 -6.24 -6.75
C GLU A 179 27.95 -5.71 -5.70
N GLN A 180 27.49 -5.37 -4.49
CA GLN A 180 28.27 -4.89 -3.33
C GLN A 180 29.11 -3.63 -3.60
N ARG A 181 28.87 -2.89 -4.70
CA ARG A 181 29.63 -1.68 -5.07
C ARG A 181 29.49 -0.58 -4.01
N GLY A 182 28.31 -0.42 -3.42
CA GLY A 182 28.06 0.55 -2.36
C GLY A 182 28.95 0.36 -1.12
N ARG A 183 29.31 -0.89 -0.80
CA ARG A 183 30.21 -1.20 0.33
C ARG A 183 31.59 -0.55 0.13
N GLY A 184 32.15 -0.60 -1.07
CA GLY A 184 33.44 0.02 -1.41
C GLY A 184 33.42 1.55 -1.36
N LEU A 185 32.23 2.15 -1.52
CA LEU A 185 32.02 3.60 -1.43
C LEU A 185 31.72 4.10 -0.01
N GLY A 186 31.48 3.18 0.95
CA GLY A 186 31.05 3.52 2.32
C GLY A 186 29.53 3.63 2.50
N PHE A 187 28.75 3.21 1.49
CA PHE A 187 27.28 3.20 1.51
C PHE A 187 26.75 1.79 1.20
N PRO A 188 26.91 0.81 2.12
CA PRO A 188 26.42 -0.54 1.90
C PRO A 188 24.90 -0.54 1.70
N THR A 189 24.40 -1.32 0.73
CA THR A 189 22.98 -1.41 0.40
C THR A 189 22.46 -2.84 0.54
N ALA A 190 21.23 -2.98 1.05
CA ALA A 190 20.44 -4.20 0.97
C ALA A 190 19.66 -4.18 -0.36
N ASN A 191 19.80 -5.23 -1.16
CA ASN A 191 19.09 -5.36 -2.44
C ASN A 191 17.81 -6.15 -2.21
N LEU A 192 16.63 -5.53 -2.37
CA LEU A 192 15.35 -6.21 -2.24
C LEU A 192 14.96 -6.90 -3.53
N ARG A 193 14.57 -8.16 -3.42
CA ARG A 193 14.04 -9.01 -4.49
C ARG A 193 12.67 -9.53 -4.11
N HIS A 194 11.93 -10.06 -5.10
CA HIS A 194 10.61 -10.65 -4.88
C HIS A 194 9.67 -9.72 -4.10
N THR A 195 9.58 -8.47 -4.54
CA THR A 195 8.73 -7.47 -3.89
C THR A 195 7.27 -7.89 -3.95
N ALA A 196 6.60 -7.90 -2.80
CA ALA A 196 5.22 -8.33 -2.68
C ALA A 196 4.19 -7.25 -3.01
N THR A 197 4.63 -5.98 -3.03
CA THR A 197 3.78 -4.81 -3.29
C THR A 197 4.34 -3.98 -4.45
N MET A 198 3.56 -3.00 -4.92
CA MET A 198 3.91 -2.12 -6.02
C MET A 198 5.22 -1.37 -5.75
N ILE A 199 6.15 -1.39 -6.69
CA ILE A 199 7.35 -0.55 -6.63
C ILE A 199 6.95 0.86 -7.07
N PRO A 200 7.22 1.91 -6.26
CA PRO A 200 7.03 3.30 -6.67
C PRO A 200 7.88 3.68 -7.88
N GLY A 201 7.59 4.83 -8.48
CA GLY A 201 8.37 5.36 -9.60
C GLY A 201 9.86 5.48 -9.29
N HIS A 202 10.69 5.55 -10.33
CA HIS A 202 12.13 5.62 -10.20
C HIS A 202 12.56 6.86 -9.41
N GLY A 203 13.63 6.74 -8.61
CA GLY A 203 14.15 7.83 -7.81
C GLY A 203 14.90 7.38 -6.57
N VAL A 204 15.31 8.34 -5.79
CA VAL A 204 15.87 8.16 -4.45
C VAL A 204 14.85 8.66 -3.43
N TYR A 205 14.61 7.88 -2.40
CA TYR A 205 13.57 8.14 -1.40
C TYR A 205 14.12 8.14 0.02
N ALA A 206 13.59 9.01 0.84
CA ALA A 206 13.72 8.91 2.30
C ALA A 206 12.74 7.84 2.80
N THR A 207 13.24 6.89 3.54
CA THR A 207 12.46 5.73 4.02
C THR A 207 12.80 5.39 5.46
N ARG A 208 11.95 4.58 6.09
CA ARG A 208 12.19 3.94 7.38
C ARG A 208 12.21 2.43 7.22
N VAL A 209 13.09 1.78 7.96
CA VAL A 209 13.19 0.31 7.97
C VAL A 209 13.18 -0.16 9.42
N ASN A 210 12.35 -1.16 9.72
CA ASN A 210 12.39 -1.81 11.02
C ASN A 210 13.27 -3.07 10.93
N VAL A 211 14.27 -3.15 11.79
CA VAL A 211 15.11 -4.32 11.93
C VAL A 211 15.12 -4.73 13.39
N ASN A 212 14.61 -5.92 13.68
CA ASN A 212 14.54 -6.46 15.05
C ASN A 212 13.85 -5.53 16.07
N GLY A 213 12.77 -4.85 15.65
CA GLY A 213 12.03 -3.92 16.52
C GLY A 213 12.62 -2.51 16.61
N GLN A 214 13.80 -2.27 16.06
CA GLN A 214 14.41 -0.95 16.00
C GLN A 214 14.19 -0.31 14.62
N THR A 215 13.76 0.95 14.59
CA THR A 215 13.52 1.72 13.38
C THR A 215 14.75 2.54 13.01
N TYR A 216 15.17 2.40 11.75
CA TYR A 216 16.32 3.11 11.17
C TYR A 216 15.86 3.99 10.01
N PRO A 217 16.40 5.20 9.85
CA PRO A 217 16.28 5.94 8.60
C PRO A 217 17.08 5.21 7.51
N ALA A 218 16.57 5.26 6.27
CA ALA A 218 17.23 4.65 5.14
C ALA A 218 17.05 5.49 3.87
N ALA A 219 18.05 5.46 2.98
CA ALA A 219 17.96 5.97 1.63
C ALA A 219 17.65 4.79 0.69
N THR A 220 16.52 4.85 0.00
CA THR A 220 16.10 3.79 -0.93
C THR A 220 16.19 4.29 -2.36
N HIS A 221 16.97 3.59 -3.19
CA HIS A 221 17.06 3.80 -4.63
C HIS A 221 16.14 2.82 -5.35
N LEU A 222 15.30 3.34 -6.24
CA LEU A 222 14.42 2.57 -7.12
C LEU A 222 14.76 2.87 -8.58
N GLY A 223 15.08 1.85 -9.35
CA GLY A 223 15.34 1.94 -10.78
C GLY A 223 16.76 1.50 -11.19
N PRO A 224 17.18 1.84 -12.42
CA PRO A 224 18.49 1.46 -12.94
C PRO A 224 19.63 2.27 -12.29
N ASN A 225 20.84 1.74 -12.38
CA ASN A 225 22.08 2.40 -11.92
C ASN A 225 22.90 2.91 -13.12
N PRO A 226 22.57 4.04 -13.74
CA PRO A 226 23.16 4.48 -15.00
C PRO A 226 24.65 4.82 -14.88
N THR A 227 25.12 5.25 -13.72
CA THR A 227 26.55 5.52 -13.47
C THR A 227 27.45 4.29 -13.66
N PHE A 228 26.88 3.11 -13.54
CA PHE A 228 27.58 1.84 -13.70
C PHE A 228 27.12 1.02 -14.92
N GLY A 229 26.39 1.64 -15.86
CA GLY A 229 25.90 0.99 -17.07
C GLY A 229 24.83 -0.08 -16.80
N GLY A 230 24.10 0.03 -15.69
CA GLY A 230 23.03 -0.92 -15.35
C GLY A 230 21.67 -0.42 -15.85
N ASP A 231 21.02 -1.21 -16.72
CA ASP A 231 19.67 -0.91 -17.26
C ASP A 231 18.54 -1.66 -16.54
N VAL A 232 18.89 -2.52 -15.58
CA VAL A 232 17.90 -3.32 -14.83
C VAL A 232 17.44 -2.56 -13.60
N ASP A 233 16.13 -2.50 -13.42
CA ASP A 233 15.51 -1.92 -12.24
C ASP A 233 15.92 -2.66 -10.97
N LYS A 234 16.39 -1.91 -9.99
CA LYS A 234 16.83 -2.41 -8.69
C LYS A 234 16.09 -1.70 -7.58
N VAL A 235 15.97 -2.38 -6.45
CA VAL A 235 15.53 -1.81 -5.18
C VAL A 235 16.69 -1.95 -4.21
N GLU A 236 17.40 -0.86 -3.97
CA GLU A 236 18.58 -0.80 -3.11
C GLU A 236 18.31 0.09 -1.90
N VAL A 237 18.49 -0.46 -0.70
CA VAL A 237 18.20 0.21 0.57
C VAL A 237 19.49 0.39 1.36
N HIS A 238 19.97 1.62 1.49
CA HIS A 238 21.05 1.99 2.38
C HIS A 238 20.48 2.36 3.75
N ILE A 239 20.63 1.46 4.73
CA ILE A 239 20.14 1.67 6.10
C ILE A 239 21.19 2.45 6.87
N LEU A 240 20.83 3.64 7.35
CA LEU A 240 21.73 4.55 8.03
C LEU A 240 22.07 4.03 9.45
N ASN A 241 23.36 4.09 9.78
CA ASN A 241 23.87 3.66 11.10
C ASN A 241 23.56 2.19 11.44
N PHE A 242 23.33 1.35 10.44
CA PHE A 242 23.11 -0.07 10.64
C PHE A 242 24.34 -0.86 10.18
N ASN A 243 24.76 -1.81 11.02
CA ASN A 243 25.82 -2.74 10.70
C ASN A 243 25.36 -4.14 11.09
N GLY A 244 25.00 -4.95 10.11
CA GLY A 244 24.51 -6.31 10.31
C GLY A 244 24.25 -7.03 9.01
N ASP A 245 24.08 -8.36 9.10
CA ASP A 245 23.71 -9.19 7.97
C ASP A 245 22.18 -9.33 7.88
N LEU A 246 21.65 -9.02 6.69
CA LEU A 246 20.23 -9.10 6.36
C LEU A 246 19.93 -10.10 5.23
N TYR A 247 20.93 -10.79 4.69
CA TYR A 247 20.72 -11.72 3.57
C TYR A 247 19.67 -12.80 3.89
N GLY A 248 18.78 -13.03 2.95
CA GLY A 248 17.68 -13.99 3.08
C GLY A 248 16.53 -13.56 3.99
N ARG A 249 16.66 -12.41 4.66
CA ARG A 249 15.60 -11.89 5.54
C ARG A 249 14.58 -11.08 4.76
N SER A 250 13.33 -11.14 5.18
CA SER A 250 12.30 -10.20 4.74
C SER A 250 12.57 -8.83 5.34
N LEU A 251 12.49 -7.79 4.51
CA LEU A 251 12.67 -6.40 4.91
C LEU A 251 11.50 -5.58 4.41
N SER A 252 10.88 -4.82 5.32
CA SER A 252 9.84 -3.86 5.02
C SER A 252 10.39 -2.44 5.07
N VAL A 253 10.07 -1.66 4.04
CA VAL A 253 10.55 -0.30 3.82
C VAL A 253 9.37 0.65 3.75
N ASP A 254 9.21 1.53 4.72
CA ASP A 254 8.17 2.55 4.77
C ASP A 254 8.65 3.81 4.05
N PHE A 255 7.95 4.23 3.01
CA PHE A 255 8.30 5.42 2.23
C PHE A 255 7.84 6.68 2.95
N VAL A 256 8.74 7.67 3.05
CA VAL A 256 8.47 8.96 3.71
C VAL A 256 8.31 10.06 2.68
N ALA A 257 9.32 10.24 1.84
CA ALA A 257 9.34 11.30 0.82
C ALA A 257 10.24 10.94 -0.36
N HIS A 258 9.96 11.52 -1.53
CA HIS A 258 10.88 11.54 -2.67
C HIS A 258 12.00 12.54 -2.40
N VAL A 259 13.24 12.13 -2.62
CA VAL A 259 14.45 12.96 -2.40
C VAL A 259 14.90 13.59 -3.70
N ARG A 260 15.02 12.80 -4.75
CA ARG A 260 15.42 13.25 -6.10
C ARG A 260 15.21 12.16 -7.15
N ASP A 261 15.25 12.56 -8.40
CA ASP A 261 15.28 11.67 -9.55
C ASP A 261 16.63 10.95 -9.68
N ILE A 262 16.65 9.89 -10.50
CA ILE A 262 17.88 9.18 -10.85
C ILE A 262 18.77 10.13 -11.66
N ALA A 263 20.06 10.12 -11.34
CA ALA A 263 21.08 10.88 -12.05
C ALA A 263 22.32 10.04 -12.36
N SER A 264 22.95 10.32 -13.49
CA SER A 264 24.27 9.79 -13.84
C SER A 264 25.38 10.75 -13.40
N PHE A 265 26.47 10.21 -12.89
CA PHE A 265 27.60 11.00 -12.39
C PHE A 265 28.84 10.72 -13.24
N LYS A 266 29.61 11.78 -13.53
CA LYS A 266 30.81 11.71 -14.36
C LYS A 266 32.00 11.07 -13.64
N SER A 267 31.96 11.04 -12.32
CA SER A 267 33.02 10.45 -11.50
C SER A 267 32.48 9.81 -10.22
N ILE A 268 33.25 8.86 -9.67
CA ILE A 268 32.98 8.27 -8.36
C ILE A 268 32.98 9.32 -7.26
N HIS A 269 33.78 10.37 -7.40
CA HIS A 269 33.85 11.48 -6.45
C HIS A 269 32.53 12.24 -6.40
N GLU A 270 31.98 12.64 -7.55
CA GLU A 270 30.67 13.29 -7.65
C GLU A 270 29.55 12.43 -7.07
N LEU A 271 29.53 11.13 -7.42
CA LEU A 271 28.58 10.19 -6.86
C LEU A 271 28.66 10.16 -5.32
N LYS A 272 29.86 10.07 -4.77
CA LYS A 272 30.06 10.01 -3.30
C LYS A 272 29.58 11.28 -2.61
N GLN A 273 29.85 12.46 -3.18
CA GLN A 273 29.35 13.73 -2.67
C GLN A 273 27.82 13.77 -2.69
N GLN A 274 27.18 13.28 -3.77
CA GLN A 274 25.72 13.25 -3.84
C GLN A 274 25.12 12.29 -2.81
N LEU A 275 25.70 11.09 -2.65
CA LEU A 275 25.25 10.13 -1.62
C LEU A 275 25.33 10.73 -0.19
N GLN A 276 26.35 11.53 0.10
CA GLN A 276 26.47 12.24 1.39
C GLN A 276 25.34 13.26 1.58
N ARG A 277 25.01 14.03 0.52
CA ARG A 277 23.88 14.98 0.55
C ARG A 277 22.55 14.25 0.72
N ASP A 278 22.34 13.16 0.00
CA ASP A 278 21.14 12.35 0.09
C ASP A 278 20.95 11.82 1.52
N VAL A 279 21.98 11.26 2.13
CA VAL A 279 21.95 10.77 3.52
C VAL A 279 21.62 11.89 4.52
N ALA A 280 22.18 13.09 4.35
CA ALA A 280 21.88 14.23 5.22
C ALA A 280 20.41 14.65 5.10
N LEU A 281 19.89 14.73 3.86
CA LEU A 281 18.49 15.08 3.61
C LEU A 281 17.53 13.99 4.12
N VAL A 282 17.85 12.71 3.92
CA VAL A 282 17.08 11.58 4.44
C VAL A 282 16.93 11.64 5.97
N LYS A 283 18.02 11.94 6.70
CA LYS A 283 17.96 12.09 8.16
C LYS A 283 16.96 13.18 8.56
N THR A 284 17.00 14.31 7.90
CA THR A 284 16.10 15.45 8.17
C THR A 284 14.64 15.09 7.85
N LEU A 285 14.38 14.51 6.67
CA LEU A 285 13.03 14.16 6.25
C LEU A 285 12.40 13.10 7.16
N VAL A 286 13.17 12.08 7.55
CA VAL A 286 12.70 11.02 8.43
C VAL A 286 12.46 11.52 9.86
N ALA A 287 13.31 12.43 10.37
CA ALA A 287 13.14 13.03 11.70
C ALA A 287 11.90 13.92 11.78
N ASN A 288 11.59 14.68 10.71
CA ASN A 288 10.44 15.58 10.65
C ASN A 288 9.11 14.86 10.36
N ALA A 289 9.16 13.65 9.84
CA ALA A 289 7.94 12.86 9.63
C ALA A 289 7.45 12.29 10.96
N ALA A 290 6.16 12.52 11.28
CA ALA A 290 5.55 12.06 12.53
C ALA A 290 5.82 10.57 12.79
N PRO A 291 6.11 10.18 14.03
CA PRO A 291 6.11 8.77 14.41
C PRO A 291 4.70 8.21 14.22
N GLN A 292 4.57 7.00 13.69
CA GLN A 292 3.30 6.33 13.45
C GLN A 292 3.15 5.08 14.31
#